data_447c65a71829f120b27d59ae1f89d50e
#
_entry.id   447c65a71829f120b27d59ae1f89d50e
#
_cell.length_a   1.000
_cell.length_b   1.000
_cell.length_c   1.000
_cell.angle_alpha   90.00
_cell.angle_beta   90.00
_cell.angle_gamma   90.00
#
_symmetry.space_group_name_H-M   'P 1'
#
loop_
_entity.id
_entity.type
_entity.pdbx_description
1 polymer ?
#
loop_
_entity_poly.entity_id
_entity_poly.type
_entity_poly.pdbx_seq_one_letter_code
_entity_poly.pdbx_strand_id
1 'polypeptide(L)'
;DRLALLPSSLGYNQGGIGRDFRRILLELELECISRNGALLFQGQLLDYGKPINFALLGRPYTAISYLGSTLPARGKLADVKIQVVFHNVPTEIVPWIRAGEQEYIRGRTSNWKIERVMSNEPAKVMYSGADGRQAHLANHPSARNIRCLVSLRLVKYGEDMFFNGSQLKIGSNIAFSAKRWTHSASLAAF
;
A
#
# COMPACT_ATOMS: atom_id res chain seq x y z
N ASP A 1 14.70 -13.92 12.40
CA ASP A 1 13.86 -13.48 11.26
C ASP A 1 12.80 -12.53 11.78
N ARG A 2 12.73 -11.34 11.21
CA ARG A 2 11.77 -10.28 11.59
C ARG A 2 10.55 -10.33 10.68
N LEU A 3 9.41 -10.20 11.28
CA LEU A 3 8.13 -10.26 10.58
C LEU A 3 7.37 -8.95 10.75
N ALA A 4 7.03 -8.30 9.66
CA ALA A 4 6.17 -7.13 9.65
C ALA A 4 4.72 -7.55 9.42
N LEU A 5 3.83 -7.18 10.33
CA LEU A 5 2.39 -7.31 10.18
C LEU A 5 1.80 -6.01 9.65
N LEU A 6 1.21 -6.05 8.47
CA LEU A 6 0.65 -4.88 7.80
C LEU A 6 -0.86 -4.78 7.96
N PRO A 7 -1.43 -3.55 7.93
CA PRO A 7 -2.86 -3.37 8.04
C PRO A 7 -3.60 -3.85 6.81
N SER A 8 -4.69 -4.60 7.00
CA SER A 8 -5.65 -4.79 5.94
C SER A 8 -6.71 -3.69 5.98
N SER A 9 -6.95 -3.06 4.85
CA SER A 9 -8.07 -2.16 4.62
C SER A 9 -9.39 -2.88 4.33
N LEU A 10 -9.44 -4.19 4.54
CA LEU A 10 -10.67 -4.97 4.35
C LEU A 10 -11.62 -4.72 5.52
N GLY A 11 -12.54 -3.80 5.31
CA GLY A 11 -13.67 -3.58 6.19
C GLY A 11 -14.61 -4.79 6.18
N TYR A 12 -14.59 -5.59 7.22
CA TYR A 12 -15.73 -6.41 7.54
C TYR A 12 -16.65 -5.60 8.45
N ASN A 13 -17.73 -5.09 7.87
CA ASN A 13 -18.90 -4.67 8.61
C ASN A 13 -19.62 -5.93 9.09
N GLN A 14 -19.28 -6.44 10.25
CA GLN A 14 -20.21 -7.26 11.01
C GLN A 14 -20.93 -6.37 11.99
N GLY A 15 -22.24 -6.27 11.82
CA GLY A 15 -23.10 -5.54 12.71
C GLY A 15 -22.98 -6.05 14.15
N GLY A 16 -23.02 -5.12 15.11
CA GLY A 16 -23.22 -5.45 16.52
C GLY A 16 -22.01 -5.45 17.44
N ILE A 17 -20.84 -5.00 17.03
CA ILE A 17 -19.70 -4.85 17.95
C ILE A 17 -19.77 -3.48 18.61
N GLY A 18 -19.87 -3.47 19.94
CA GLY A 18 -19.99 -2.26 20.76
C GLY A 18 -18.87 -1.26 20.51
N ARG A 19 -19.10 0.00 20.90
CA ARG A 19 -18.24 1.18 20.64
C ARG A 19 -16.81 1.09 21.19
N ASP A 20 -16.45 0.02 21.91
CA ASP A 20 -15.19 -0.11 22.65
C ASP A 20 -14.11 -0.98 21.97
N PHE A 21 -14.38 -1.55 20.80
CA PHE A 21 -13.40 -2.33 20.08
C PHE A 21 -12.63 -1.47 19.09
N ARG A 22 -11.29 -1.54 19.20
CA ARG A 22 -10.38 -0.87 18.29
C ARG A 22 -9.59 -1.91 17.51
N ARG A 23 -9.46 -1.71 16.21
CA ARG A 23 -8.49 -2.47 15.42
C ARG A 23 -7.11 -1.89 15.69
N ILE A 24 -6.21 -2.72 16.16
CA ILE A 24 -4.81 -2.36 16.40
C ILE A 24 -3.97 -3.09 15.37
N LEU A 25 -3.07 -2.37 14.74
CA LEU A 25 -2.04 -2.91 13.88
C LEU A 25 -0.75 -2.98 14.67
N LEU A 26 -0.13 -4.15 14.67
CA LEU A 26 1.14 -4.38 15.33
C LEU A 26 2.16 -4.87 14.30
N GLU A 27 3.36 -4.35 14.38
CA GLU A 27 4.53 -4.94 13.77
C GLU A 27 5.26 -5.72 14.87
N LEU A 28 5.40 -7.03 14.65
CA LEU A 28 6.01 -7.93 15.63
C LEU A 28 7.29 -8.53 15.04
N GLU A 29 8.33 -8.56 15.84
CA GLU A 29 9.53 -9.33 15.59
C GLU A 29 9.33 -10.71 16.23
N LEU A 30 9.32 -11.76 15.40
CA LEU A 30 9.08 -13.14 15.84
C LEU A 30 10.31 -14.00 15.54
N GLU A 31 10.74 -14.76 16.53
CA GLU A 31 11.72 -15.83 16.33
C GLU A 31 11.02 -17.05 15.75
N CYS A 32 11.34 -17.39 14.52
CA CYS A 32 10.71 -18.48 13.78
C CYS A 32 11.69 -19.56 13.42
N ILE A 33 11.21 -20.80 13.36
CA ILE A 33 11.95 -21.93 12.82
C ILE A 33 11.50 -22.14 11.37
N SER A 34 12.46 -22.17 10.45
CA SER A 34 12.19 -22.56 9.07
C SER A 34 12.30 -24.08 8.91
N ARG A 35 11.22 -24.71 8.44
CA ARG A 35 11.20 -26.16 8.15
C ARG A 35 10.51 -26.40 6.82
N ASN A 36 11.24 -27.00 5.87
CA ASN A 36 10.73 -27.29 4.52
C ASN A 36 10.12 -26.07 3.80
N GLY A 37 10.73 -24.88 3.96
CA GLY A 37 10.21 -23.65 3.37
C GLY A 37 9.03 -23.01 4.11
N ALA A 38 8.52 -23.64 5.16
CA ALA A 38 7.49 -23.07 6.03
C ALA A 38 8.10 -22.40 7.26
N LEU A 39 7.54 -21.28 7.69
CA LEU A 39 7.91 -20.62 8.94
C LEU A 39 6.98 -21.06 10.07
N LEU A 40 7.57 -21.48 11.18
CA LEU A 40 6.86 -21.89 12.37
C LEU A 40 7.21 -20.93 13.52
N PHE A 41 6.20 -20.33 14.12
CA PHE A 41 6.31 -19.54 15.35
C PHE A 41 5.67 -20.31 16.49
N GLN A 42 6.45 -20.69 17.51
CA GLN A 42 5.98 -21.51 18.63
C GLN A 42 5.22 -22.78 18.19
N GLY A 43 5.68 -23.41 17.12
CA GLY A 43 5.05 -24.60 16.54
C GLY A 43 3.82 -24.34 15.67
N GLN A 44 3.35 -23.10 15.57
CA GLN A 44 2.25 -22.68 14.70
C GLN A 44 2.78 -22.28 13.33
N LEU A 45 2.16 -22.76 12.26
CA LEU A 45 2.47 -22.36 10.91
C LEU A 45 2.10 -20.88 10.71
N LEU A 46 3.09 -20.07 10.32
CA LEU A 46 2.85 -18.70 9.91
C LEU A 46 2.42 -18.69 8.45
N ASP A 47 1.17 -18.36 8.22
CA ASP A 47 0.59 -18.29 6.89
C ASP A 47 -0.31 -17.06 6.79
N TYR A 48 -0.49 -16.55 5.57
CA TYR A 48 -1.32 -15.38 5.32
C TYR A 48 -2.77 -15.64 5.73
N GLY A 49 -3.36 -14.70 6.46
CA GLY A 49 -4.75 -14.77 6.89
C GLY A 49 -5.02 -15.77 8.03
N LYS A 50 -3.99 -16.45 8.55
CA LYS A 50 -4.14 -17.38 9.66
C LYS A 50 -4.00 -16.69 11.02
N PRO A 51 -4.72 -17.16 12.04
CA PRO A 51 -4.56 -16.64 13.40
C PRO A 51 -3.20 -17.04 13.98
N ILE A 52 -2.56 -16.10 14.65
CA ILE A 52 -1.34 -16.31 15.43
C ILE A 52 -1.65 -15.96 16.87
N ASN A 53 -1.29 -16.86 17.78
CA ASN A 53 -1.37 -16.62 19.22
C ASN A 53 0.01 -16.21 19.75
N PHE A 54 0.06 -15.14 20.52
CA PHE A 54 1.28 -14.64 21.16
C PHE A 54 0.95 -13.99 22.50
N ALA A 55 1.96 -13.83 23.35
CA ALA A 55 1.83 -13.09 24.58
C ALA A 55 2.58 -11.76 24.48
N LEU A 56 1.95 -10.68 24.91
CA LEU A 56 2.56 -9.36 25.02
C LEU A 56 2.38 -8.87 26.47
N LEU A 57 3.49 -8.53 27.13
CA LEU A 57 3.48 -8.12 28.54
C LEU A 57 2.73 -9.10 29.46
N GLY A 58 2.89 -10.41 29.21
CA GLY A 58 2.26 -11.49 29.99
C GLY A 58 0.76 -11.74 29.70
N ARG A 59 0.18 -11.01 28.74
CA ARG A 59 -1.23 -11.21 28.32
C ARG A 59 -1.31 -11.93 26.99
N PRO A 60 -2.19 -12.94 26.84
CA PRO A 60 -2.39 -13.63 25.58
C PRO A 60 -3.18 -12.74 24.59
N TYR A 61 -2.78 -12.78 23.33
CA TYR A 61 -3.45 -12.14 22.20
C TYR A 61 -3.52 -13.09 21.03
N THR A 62 -4.56 -12.91 20.22
CA THR A 62 -4.68 -13.54 18.92
C THR A 62 -4.75 -12.45 17.86
N ALA A 63 -3.91 -12.54 16.84
CA ALA A 63 -3.94 -11.64 15.69
C ALA A 63 -4.03 -12.45 14.40
N ILE A 64 -4.53 -11.84 13.34
CA ILE A 64 -4.49 -12.42 12.01
C ILE A 64 -3.17 -12.00 11.35
N SER A 65 -2.42 -12.99 10.86
CA SER A 65 -1.17 -12.74 10.16
C SER A 65 -1.43 -12.25 8.73
N TYR A 66 -0.75 -11.19 8.33
CA TYR A 66 -0.77 -10.67 6.96
C TYR A 66 0.64 -10.77 6.37
N LEU A 67 1.12 -12.00 6.24
CA LEU A 67 2.42 -12.25 5.63
C LEU A 67 2.33 -12.16 4.13
N GLY A 68 3.01 -11.19 3.55
CA GLY A 68 3.17 -11.10 2.11
C GLY A 68 4.26 -12.01 1.55
N SER A 69 5.33 -12.28 2.31
CA SER A 69 6.45 -13.15 1.93
C SER A 69 7.40 -13.35 3.11
N THR A 70 8.21 -14.42 3.07
CA THR A 70 9.37 -14.60 3.92
C THR A 70 10.44 -13.60 3.53
N LEU A 71 10.51 -12.47 4.22
CA LEU A 71 11.56 -11.49 3.97
C LEU A 71 12.84 -11.90 4.71
N PRO A 72 14.02 -11.82 4.08
CA PRO A 72 15.27 -12.06 4.77
C PRO A 72 15.44 -11.07 5.93
N ALA A 73 16.02 -11.52 7.02
CA ALA A 73 16.04 -10.91 8.35
C ALA A 73 16.61 -9.48 8.49
N ARG A 74 17.08 -8.83 7.44
CA ARG A 74 17.70 -7.50 7.50
C ARG A 74 17.44 -6.67 6.25
N GLY A 75 16.22 -6.17 6.11
CA GLY A 75 15.96 -5.10 5.15
C GLY A 75 16.54 -3.77 5.63
N LYS A 76 17.09 -2.98 4.72
CA LYS A 76 17.57 -1.62 5.02
C LYS A 76 16.49 -0.61 4.62
N LEU A 77 16.17 0.32 5.54
CA LEU A 77 15.35 1.47 5.19
C LEU A 77 16.11 2.32 4.16
N ALA A 78 15.42 2.71 3.12
CA ALA A 78 15.95 3.57 2.07
C ALA A 78 14.89 4.58 1.63
N ASP A 79 15.33 5.80 1.36
CA ASP A 79 14.51 6.82 0.71
C ASP A 79 14.78 6.73 -0.80
N VAL A 80 13.76 6.39 -1.58
CA VAL A 80 13.86 6.21 -3.03
C VAL A 80 12.89 7.13 -3.73
N LYS A 81 13.32 7.71 -4.85
CA LYS A 81 12.44 8.50 -5.73
C LYS A 81 11.89 7.62 -6.82
N ILE A 82 10.59 7.62 -6.97
CA ILE A 82 9.88 6.85 -7.99
C ILE A 82 8.98 7.74 -8.82
N GLN A 83 8.69 7.34 -10.04
CA GLN A 83 7.64 7.95 -10.84
C GLN A 83 6.37 7.12 -10.74
N VAL A 84 5.26 7.78 -10.46
CA VAL A 84 3.94 7.15 -10.39
C VAL A 84 2.95 7.88 -11.28
N VAL A 85 1.93 7.14 -11.75
CA VAL A 85 0.82 7.71 -12.51
C VAL A 85 -0.46 7.45 -11.75
N PHE A 86 -1.11 8.52 -11.30
CA PHE A 86 -2.47 8.49 -10.79
C PHE A 86 -3.41 8.48 -12.00
N HIS A 87 -4.18 7.41 -12.16
CA HIS A 87 -5.11 7.25 -13.28
C HIS A 87 -6.52 7.68 -12.90
N ASN A 88 -7.22 8.31 -13.86
CA ASN A 88 -8.63 8.68 -13.70
C ASN A 88 -8.93 9.48 -12.43
N VAL A 89 -8.04 10.39 -12.07
CA VAL A 89 -8.20 11.27 -10.90
C VAL A 89 -9.38 12.21 -11.14
N PRO A 90 -10.42 12.18 -10.28
CA PRO A 90 -11.52 13.12 -10.34
C PRO A 90 -11.03 14.59 -10.23
N THR A 91 -11.65 15.49 -10.98
CA THR A 91 -11.23 16.91 -11.03
C THR A 91 -11.22 17.59 -9.67
N GLU A 92 -12.04 17.13 -8.72
CA GLU A 92 -12.14 17.63 -7.34
C GLU A 92 -10.87 17.30 -6.53
N ILE A 93 -10.20 16.18 -6.85
CA ILE A 93 -8.99 15.73 -6.17
C ILE A 93 -7.73 16.34 -6.79
N VAL A 94 -7.76 16.66 -8.08
CA VAL A 94 -6.60 17.19 -8.83
C VAL A 94 -5.87 18.32 -8.11
N PRO A 95 -6.52 19.35 -7.52
CA PRO A 95 -5.83 20.44 -6.83
C PRO A 95 -5.02 20.01 -5.60
N TRP A 96 -5.35 18.83 -5.03
CA TRP A 96 -4.70 18.29 -3.84
C TRP A 96 -3.49 17.41 -4.17
N ILE A 97 -3.37 16.90 -5.42
CA ILE A 97 -2.20 16.17 -5.89
C ILE A 97 -1.16 17.17 -6.36
N ARG A 98 -0.32 17.66 -5.46
CA ARG A 98 0.65 18.73 -5.70
C ARG A 98 1.96 18.47 -4.98
N ALA A 99 3.02 19.19 -5.40
CA ALA A 99 4.30 19.14 -4.72
C ALA A 99 4.16 19.51 -3.23
N GLY A 100 4.84 18.77 -2.38
CA GLY A 100 4.78 18.92 -0.92
C GLY A 100 3.66 18.14 -0.24
N GLU A 101 2.69 17.59 -0.99
CA GLU A 101 1.69 16.71 -0.40
C GLU A 101 2.33 15.41 0.07
N GLN A 102 1.91 14.92 1.23
CA GLN A 102 2.54 13.79 1.90
C GLN A 102 1.53 12.93 2.65
N GLU A 103 1.97 11.76 3.05
CA GLU A 103 1.18 10.86 3.86
C GLU A 103 0.70 11.54 5.15
N TYR A 104 -0.58 11.32 5.46
CA TYR A 104 -1.15 11.80 6.70
C TYR A 104 -1.20 10.68 7.73
N ILE A 105 -0.21 10.66 8.62
CA ILE A 105 -0.19 9.77 9.79
C ILE A 105 -0.08 10.65 11.03
N ARG A 106 -1.07 10.55 11.93
CA ARG A 106 -1.07 11.32 13.17
C ARG A 106 0.11 10.89 14.06
N GLY A 107 1.04 11.82 14.30
CA GLY A 107 2.17 11.60 15.21
C GLY A 107 3.33 10.76 14.66
N ARG A 108 3.39 10.52 13.35
CA ARG A 108 4.48 9.76 12.70
C ARG A 108 5.08 10.52 11.52
N THR A 109 6.31 10.16 11.18
CA THR A 109 6.97 10.63 9.96
C THR A 109 6.27 10.02 8.74
N SER A 110 6.05 10.83 7.73
CA SER A 110 5.50 10.41 6.45
C SER A 110 6.41 9.39 5.75
N ASN A 111 5.81 8.33 5.20
CA ASN A 111 6.53 7.34 4.39
C ASN A 111 6.57 7.72 2.91
N TRP A 112 5.82 8.73 2.48
CA TRP A 112 5.87 9.24 1.12
C TRP A 112 5.59 10.74 1.05
N LYS A 113 6.15 11.37 0.00
CA LYS A 113 5.94 12.78 -0.31
C LYS A 113 6.00 12.99 -1.81
N ILE A 114 5.07 13.78 -2.35
CA ILE A 114 5.13 14.23 -3.75
C ILE A 114 6.20 15.32 -3.87
N GLU A 115 7.26 15.04 -4.62
CA GLU A 115 8.32 16.02 -4.87
C GLU A 115 7.94 16.97 -6.00
N ARG A 116 7.32 16.45 -7.05
CA ARG A 116 6.96 17.23 -8.24
C ARG A 116 5.82 16.56 -9.01
N VAL A 117 4.90 17.36 -9.52
CA VAL A 117 3.97 16.97 -10.58
C VAL A 117 4.68 17.14 -11.91
N MET A 118 4.75 16.08 -12.71
CA MET A 118 5.46 16.05 -13.99
C MET A 118 4.53 16.33 -15.18
N SER A 119 3.33 15.74 -15.15
CA SER A 119 2.27 16.01 -16.14
C SER A 119 0.89 15.89 -15.51
N ASN A 120 -0.08 16.57 -16.13
CA ASN A 120 -1.50 16.54 -15.77
C ASN A 120 -2.32 16.59 -17.05
N GLU A 121 -2.73 15.46 -17.54
CA GLU A 121 -3.37 15.28 -18.83
C GLU A 121 -4.81 14.78 -18.67
N PRO A 122 -5.74 15.09 -19.59
CA PRO A 122 -7.05 14.46 -19.60
C PRO A 122 -6.92 12.94 -19.65
N ALA A 123 -7.66 12.24 -18.81
CA ALA A 123 -7.77 10.79 -18.92
C ALA A 123 -8.42 10.42 -20.26
N LYS A 124 -8.05 9.26 -20.81
CA LYS A 124 -8.62 8.77 -22.06
C LYS A 124 -9.69 7.73 -21.76
N VAL A 125 -10.81 7.83 -22.45
CA VAL A 125 -11.88 6.85 -22.40
C VAL A 125 -12.25 6.38 -23.80
N MET A 126 -12.64 5.14 -23.92
CA MET A 126 -13.18 4.57 -25.15
C MET A 126 -14.71 4.68 -25.13
N TYR A 127 -15.25 5.27 -26.15
CA TYR A 127 -16.70 5.29 -26.42
C TYR A 127 -16.99 4.37 -27.60
N SER A 128 -17.99 3.51 -27.44
CA SER A 128 -18.57 2.79 -28.60
C SER A 128 -19.37 3.76 -29.42
N GLY A 129 -19.18 3.73 -30.75
CA GLY A 129 -20.06 4.44 -31.66
C GLY A 129 -21.51 3.94 -31.54
N ALA A 130 -22.47 4.73 -31.99
CA ALA A 130 -23.90 4.39 -31.93
C ALA A 130 -24.24 3.07 -32.63
N ASP A 131 -23.42 2.65 -33.58
CA ASP A 131 -23.52 1.38 -34.31
C ASP A 131 -22.86 0.19 -33.60
N GLY A 132 -22.16 0.42 -32.45
CA GLY A 132 -21.45 -0.59 -31.70
C GLY A 132 -20.20 -1.18 -32.40
N ARG A 133 -19.89 -0.71 -33.60
CA ARG A 133 -18.83 -1.29 -34.45
C ARG A 133 -17.50 -0.53 -34.38
N GLN A 134 -17.53 0.71 -33.97
CA GLN A 134 -16.31 1.55 -33.84
C GLN A 134 -16.14 2.03 -32.44
N ALA A 135 -14.91 1.91 -31.95
CA ALA A 135 -14.49 2.47 -30.64
C ALA A 135 -13.72 3.75 -30.90
N HIS A 136 -14.15 4.85 -30.29
CA HIS A 136 -13.50 6.14 -30.38
C HIS A 136 -12.80 6.46 -29.06
N LEU A 137 -11.53 6.86 -29.13
CA LEU A 137 -10.77 7.35 -27.98
C LEU A 137 -11.01 8.84 -27.81
N ALA A 138 -11.54 9.26 -26.67
CA ALA A 138 -11.78 10.66 -26.36
C ALA A 138 -11.24 11.04 -24.98
N ASN A 139 -11.14 12.34 -24.74
CA ASN A 139 -10.77 12.84 -23.41
C ASN A 139 -11.93 12.69 -22.44
N HIS A 140 -11.65 12.15 -21.26
CA HIS A 140 -12.65 12.10 -20.19
C HIS A 140 -12.95 13.53 -19.68
N PRO A 141 -14.24 13.93 -19.60
CA PRO A 141 -14.59 15.33 -19.27
C PRO A 141 -14.19 15.75 -17.85
N SER A 142 -14.20 14.81 -16.90
CA SER A 142 -14.02 15.08 -15.45
C SER A 142 -12.96 14.22 -14.78
N ALA A 143 -12.04 13.60 -15.55
CA ALA A 143 -10.95 12.83 -14.99
C ALA A 143 -9.61 13.14 -15.65
N ARG A 144 -8.55 13.07 -14.84
CA ARG A 144 -7.18 13.38 -15.25
C ARG A 144 -6.25 12.22 -14.95
N ASN A 145 -5.20 12.08 -15.76
CA ASN A 145 -4.02 11.26 -15.45
C ASN A 145 -2.91 12.20 -14.98
N ILE A 146 -2.37 11.96 -13.79
CA ILE A 146 -1.37 12.83 -13.19
C ILE A 146 -0.11 12.01 -12.95
N ARG A 147 1.00 12.40 -13.58
CA ARG A 147 2.31 11.81 -13.35
C ARG A 147 3.07 12.61 -12.30
N CYS A 148 3.58 11.93 -11.28
CA CYS A 148 4.32 12.53 -10.19
C CYS A 148 5.67 11.86 -9.97
N LEU A 149 6.65 12.65 -9.51
CA LEU A 149 7.84 12.16 -8.83
C LEU A 149 7.53 12.12 -7.33
N VAL A 150 7.70 10.97 -6.71
CA VAL A 150 7.36 10.73 -5.29
C VAL A 150 8.59 10.16 -4.59
N SER A 151 8.95 10.72 -3.44
CA SER A 151 9.89 10.10 -2.51
C SER A 151 9.15 9.11 -1.64
N LEU A 152 9.65 7.88 -1.58
CA LEU A 152 9.15 6.83 -0.71
C LEU A 152 10.23 6.41 0.29
N ARG A 153 9.83 6.24 1.54
CA ARG A 153 10.61 5.51 2.54
C ARG A 153 10.18 4.04 2.51
N LEU A 154 11.06 3.18 2.06
CA LEU A 154 10.78 1.78 1.81
C LEU A 154 11.88 0.87 2.41
N VAL A 155 11.63 -0.43 2.40
CA VAL A 155 12.60 -1.43 2.84
C VAL A 155 13.21 -2.11 1.62
N LYS A 156 14.54 -2.13 1.55
CA LYS A 156 15.30 -2.87 0.52
C LYS A 156 15.85 -4.18 1.08
N TYR A 157 15.68 -5.26 0.31
CA TYR A 157 16.28 -6.56 0.54
C TYR A 157 17.08 -6.96 -0.70
N GLY A 158 18.38 -6.67 -0.70
CA GLY A 158 19.18 -6.76 -1.93
C GLY A 158 18.67 -5.76 -2.97
N GLU A 159 18.27 -6.26 -4.13
CA GLU A 159 17.69 -5.47 -5.22
C GLU A 159 16.17 -5.30 -5.08
N ASP A 160 15.53 -6.09 -4.22
CA ASP A 160 14.08 -6.00 -4.02
C ASP A 160 13.70 -4.84 -3.13
N MET A 161 12.66 -4.12 -3.52
CA MET A 161 12.10 -2.97 -2.80
C MET A 161 10.69 -3.27 -2.33
N PHE A 162 10.40 -2.97 -1.06
CA PHE A 162 9.11 -3.19 -0.45
C PHE A 162 8.56 -1.91 0.19
N PHE A 163 7.36 -1.56 -0.17
CA PHE A 163 6.63 -0.45 0.41
C PHE A 163 5.32 -0.97 1.02
N ASN A 164 5.07 -0.64 2.28
CA ASN A 164 3.92 -1.16 3.04
C ASN A 164 3.77 -2.69 2.90
N GLY A 165 4.90 -3.44 2.88
CA GLY A 165 4.97 -4.90 2.79
C GLY A 165 4.71 -5.50 1.41
N SER A 166 4.43 -4.70 0.41
CA SER A 166 4.29 -5.15 -0.96
C SER A 166 5.55 -4.88 -1.76
N GLN A 167 6.00 -5.89 -2.52
CA GLN A 167 7.13 -5.73 -3.43
C GLN A 167 6.77 -4.74 -4.53
N LEU A 168 7.64 -3.76 -4.76
CA LEU A 168 7.49 -2.78 -5.81
C LEU A 168 8.09 -3.28 -7.12
N LYS A 169 7.27 -3.30 -8.16
CA LYS A 169 7.66 -3.57 -9.54
C LYS A 169 7.01 -2.54 -10.44
N ILE A 170 7.60 -2.24 -11.60
CA ILE A 170 6.96 -1.39 -12.60
C ILE A 170 5.56 -1.97 -12.92
N GLY A 171 4.54 -1.14 -12.89
CA GLY A 171 3.13 -1.53 -13.00
C GLY A 171 2.44 -1.85 -11.66
N SER A 172 3.17 -1.97 -10.54
CA SER A 172 2.54 -2.16 -9.23
C SER A 172 1.63 -1.00 -8.87
N ASN A 173 0.45 -1.31 -8.32
CA ASN A 173 -0.44 -0.30 -7.76
C ASN A 173 -0.04 0.01 -6.32
N ILE A 174 0.08 1.31 -6.03
CA ILE A 174 0.43 1.85 -4.73
C ILE A 174 -0.73 2.74 -4.27
N ALA A 175 -1.26 2.48 -3.09
CA ALA A 175 -2.26 3.34 -2.48
C ALA A 175 -1.59 4.50 -1.74
N PHE A 176 -2.01 5.72 -2.04
CA PHE A 176 -1.57 6.95 -1.40
C PHE A 176 -2.72 7.55 -0.61
N SER A 177 -2.50 7.83 0.67
CA SER A 177 -3.50 8.45 1.53
C SER A 177 -2.93 9.71 2.15
N ALA A 178 -3.49 10.85 1.78
CA ALA A 178 -3.20 12.16 2.33
C ALA A 178 -4.35 12.62 3.26
N LYS A 179 -4.23 13.79 3.84
CA LYS A 179 -5.25 14.32 4.78
C LYS A 179 -6.64 14.49 4.12
N ARG A 180 -6.69 14.78 2.83
CA ARG A 180 -7.91 15.18 2.12
C ARG A 180 -8.32 14.24 1.00
N TRP A 181 -7.47 13.28 0.65
CA TRP A 181 -7.73 12.35 -0.45
C TRP A 181 -7.03 11.03 -0.26
N THR A 182 -7.56 10.01 -0.89
CA THR A 182 -6.92 8.70 -1.08
C THR A 182 -7.11 8.29 -2.52
N HIS A 183 -6.03 7.86 -3.17
CA HIS A 183 -6.06 7.38 -4.54
C HIS A 183 -4.92 6.41 -4.80
N SER A 184 -5.11 5.48 -5.74
CA SER A 184 -4.06 4.57 -6.15
C SER A 184 -3.33 5.09 -7.38
N ALA A 185 -2.04 4.81 -7.44
CA ALA A 185 -1.22 5.11 -8.60
C ALA A 185 -0.42 3.89 -9.04
N SER A 186 -0.17 3.75 -10.34
CA SER A 186 0.73 2.74 -10.86
C SER A 186 2.18 3.24 -10.84
N LEU A 187 3.10 2.36 -10.44
CA LEU A 187 4.54 2.62 -10.53
C LEU A 187 4.98 2.63 -11.99
N ALA A 188 5.52 3.75 -12.46
CA ALA A 188 5.95 3.93 -13.85
C ALA A 188 7.46 3.77 -14.05
N ALA A 189 8.27 4.19 -13.07
CA ALA A 189 9.73 4.08 -13.08
C ALA A 189 10.31 4.25 -11.67
N PHE A 190 11.55 3.80 -11.50
CA PHE A 190 12.42 4.05 -10.36
C PHE A 190 13.40 5.18 -10.64
#